data_6352191be2b15da987dfba6a6a7f37b1
#
_entry.id   6352191be2b15da987dfba6a6a7f37b1
#
_cell.length_a   1.000
_cell.length_b   1.000
_cell.length_c   1.000
_cell.angle_alpha   90.00
_cell.angle_beta   90.00
_cell.angle_gamma   90.00
#
_symmetry.space_group_name_H-M   'P 1'
#
loop_
_entity.id
_entity.type
_entity.pdbx_description
1 polymer ?
#
loop_
_entity_poly.entity_id
_entity_poly.type
_entity_poly.pdbx_seq_one_letter_code
_entity_poly.pdbx_strand_id
1 'polypeptide(L)'
;AQAKQGVAVTPSYNGWENVMNDAGMLYGIAQYQPVGGKGIRAIAMNGKTLYAAGYFSGDIHVAKGDVFDVQRKLGNNMLASAEGRGNMYFHDATLGFQGWQSCASCHPNDARADGLNWDLLNDGLGNPKNTKSLLLSHRTPPCMVTGIRANAEIAVRSGIKYILFAVTPPSVADD
;
A
#
# COMPACT_ATOMS: atom_id res chain seq x y z
N ALA A 1 -10.66 0.82 28.52
CA ALA A 1 -11.73 1.64 27.94
C ALA A 1 -11.43 3.10 28.26
N GLN A 2 -10.72 3.81 27.38
CA GLN A 2 -10.57 5.27 27.48
C GLN A 2 -11.73 5.92 26.72
N ALA A 3 -12.49 6.72 27.44
CA ALA A 3 -13.59 7.47 26.91
C ALA A 3 -13.12 8.41 25.81
N LYS A 4 -13.80 8.37 24.67
CA LYS A 4 -13.64 9.33 23.60
C LYS A 4 -14.05 10.71 24.10
N GLN A 5 -13.09 11.54 24.49
CA GLN A 5 -13.35 12.97 24.58
C GLN A 5 -13.32 13.51 23.15
N GLY A 6 -14.50 13.81 22.64
CA GLY A 6 -14.65 14.52 21.39
C GLY A 6 -14.09 15.91 21.54
N VAL A 7 -12.86 16.12 21.10
CA VAL A 7 -12.34 17.46 20.86
C VAL A 7 -13.09 17.98 19.63
N ALA A 8 -13.97 18.94 19.86
CA ALA A 8 -14.56 19.70 18.76
C ALA A 8 -13.43 20.49 18.10
N VAL A 9 -12.88 19.95 17.02
CA VAL A 9 -11.97 20.69 16.15
C VAL A 9 -12.84 21.67 15.39
N THR A 10 -12.89 22.90 15.82
CA THR A 10 -13.38 23.99 14.98
C THR A 10 -12.33 24.20 13.90
N PRO A 11 -12.61 23.91 12.63
CA PRO A 11 -11.67 24.16 11.57
C PRO A 11 -11.38 25.67 11.52
N SER A 12 -10.13 26.05 11.66
CA SER A 12 -9.71 27.46 11.44
C SER A 12 -9.69 27.80 9.94
N TYR A 13 -10.10 26.90 9.06
CA TYR A 13 -10.13 27.02 7.61
C TYR A 13 -11.56 26.95 7.08
N ASN A 14 -11.77 27.61 5.95
CA ASN A 14 -13.08 27.81 5.32
C ASN A 14 -13.58 26.52 4.65
N GLY A 15 -14.17 25.60 5.43
CA GLY A 15 -14.99 24.55 4.87
C GLY A 15 -14.27 23.26 4.45
N TRP A 16 -15.07 22.29 4.08
CA TRP A 16 -14.68 20.94 3.69
C TRP A 16 -13.88 20.84 2.37
N GLU A 17 -13.87 21.92 1.58
CA GLU A 17 -13.13 22.00 0.33
C GLU A 17 -11.60 21.85 0.51
N ASN A 18 -11.10 22.10 1.72
CA ASN A 18 -9.68 22.00 2.03
C ASN A 18 -9.25 20.59 2.52
N VAL A 19 -10.19 19.67 2.74
CA VAL A 19 -9.87 18.31 3.25
C VAL A 19 -8.85 17.60 2.37
N MET A 20 -8.89 17.77 1.06
CA MET A 20 -7.93 17.17 0.13
C MET A 20 -6.51 17.71 0.29
N ASN A 21 -6.36 18.92 0.84
CA ASN A 21 -5.07 19.59 0.99
C ASN A 21 -4.54 19.55 2.43
N ASP A 22 -5.42 19.30 3.40
CA ASP A 22 -5.09 19.28 4.81
C ASP A 22 -5.77 18.10 5.52
N ALA A 23 -5.06 16.98 5.58
CA ALA A 23 -5.52 15.80 6.28
C ALA A 23 -5.73 16.00 7.78
N GLY A 24 -5.17 17.06 8.36
CA GLY A 24 -5.39 17.45 9.76
C GLY A 24 -6.86 17.74 10.06
N MET A 25 -7.64 18.17 9.07
CA MET A 25 -9.08 18.36 9.20
C MET A 25 -9.84 17.07 9.50
N LEU A 26 -9.26 15.93 9.18
CA LEU A 26 -9.84 14.60 9.45
C LEU A 26 -9.54 14.12 10.88
N TYR A 27 -8.72 14.84 11.63
CA TYR A 27 -8.38 14.46 13.00
C TYR A 27 -9.64 14.37 13.89
N GLY A 28 -9.82 13.23 14.53
CA GLY A 28 -10.99 12.95 15.36
C GLY A 28 -12.28 12.60 14.59
N ILE A 29 -12.28 12.74 13.25
CA ILE A 29 -13.39 12.37 12.37
C ILE A 29 -13.09 11.05 11.65
N ALA A 30 -11.87 10.90 11.13
CA ALA A 30 -11.44 9.69 10.46
C ALA A 30 -11.35 8.53 11.45
N GLN A 31 -11.92 7.39 11.05
CA GLN A 31 -11.83 6.14 11.80
C GLN A 31 -11.23 5.06 10.92
N TYR A 32 -10.29 4.31 11.48
CA TYR A 32 -9.68 3.16 10.81
C TYR A 32 -10.33 1.90 11.36
N GLN A 33 -11.01 1.17 10.48
CA GLN A 33 -11.64 -0.09 10.84
C GLN A 33 -10.86 -1.25 10.22
N PRO A 34 -10.34 -2.20 11.02
CA PRO A 34 -9.68 -3.37 10.49
C PRO A 34 -10.68 -4.25 9.75
N VAL A 35 -10.34 -4.61 8.53
CA VAL A 35 -11.08 -5.61 7.74
C VAL A 35 -10.22 -6.86 7.65
N GLY A 36 -10.76 -8.03 7.98
CA GLY A 36 -10.02 -9.29 8.02
C GLY A 36 -9.52 -9.79 6.66
N GLY A 37 -9.91 -9.14 5.55
CA GLY A 37 -9.48 -9.47 4.20
C GLY A 37 -8.14 -8.84 3.81
N LYS A 38 -7.53 -9.41 2.76
CA LYS A 38 -6.29 -8.87 2.18
C LYS A 38 -6.59 -8.09 0.91
N GLY A 39 -6.03 -6.88 0.83
CA GLY A 39 -6.11 -6.02 -0.36
C GLY A 39 -7.53 -5.58 -0.66
N ILE A 40 -8.13 -4.79 0.21
CA ILE A 40 -9.45 -4.21 -0.04
C ILE A 40 -9.33 -3.25 -1.21
N ARG A 41 -9.98 -3.57 -2.34
CA ARG A 41 -9.92 -2.77 -3.58
C ARG A 41 -11.27 -2.24 -4.05
N ALA A 42 -12.36 -2.71 -3.46
CA ALA A 42 -13.69 -2.19 -3.77
C ALA A 42 -14.53 -2.11 -2.50
N ILE A 43 -15.33 -1.06 -2.45
CA ILE A 43 -16.34 -0.86 -1.42
C ILE A 43 -17.66 -0.52 -2.08
N ALA A 44 -18.76 -0.94 -1.47
CA ALA A 44 -20.11 -0.60 -1.91
C ALA A 44 -21.01 -0.40 -0.70
N MET A 45 -22.01 0.46 -0.83
CA MET A 45 -23.01 0.67 0.21
C MET A 45 -24.40 0.29 -0.30
N ASN A 46 -25.18 -0.36 0.56
CA ASN A 46 -26.61 -0.56 0.38
C ASN A 46 -27.33 -0.14 1.66
N GLY A 47 -27.99 1.00 1.61
CA GLY A 47 -28.54 1.64 2.81
C GLY A 47 -27.42 1.96 3.81
N LYS A 48 -27.49 1.35 5.00
CA LYS A 48 -26.47 1.52 6.06
C LYS A 48 -25.45 0.36 6.12
N THR A 49 -25.53 -0.56 5.16
CA THR A 49 -24.63 -1.72 5.12
C THR A 49 -23.47 -1.42 4.17
N LEU A 50 -22.25 -1.54 4.66
CA LEU A 50 -21.02 -1.37 3.89
C LEU A 50 -20.44 -2.74 3.53
N TYR A 51 -20.11 -2.93 2.27
CA TYR A 51 -19.44 -4.12 1.73
C TYR A 51 -18.04 -3.77 1.33
N ALA A 52 -17.07 -4.63 1.67
CA ALA A 52 -15.68 -4.48 1.28
C ALA A 52 -15.18 -5.78 0.62
N ALA A 53 -14.57 -5.67 -0.56
CA ALA A 53 -14.06 -6.81 -1.31
C ALA A 53 -12.56 -6.96 -1.11
N GLY A 54 -12.16 -8.10 -0.54
CA GLY A 54 -10.77 -8.52 -0.39
C GLY A 54 -10.26 -9.17 -1.67
N TYR A 55 -9.46 -8.43 -2.43
CA TYR A 55 -8.97 -8.88 -3.74
C TYR A 55 -8.04 -10.09 -3.63
N PHE A 56 -7.07 -10.06 -2.70
CA PHE A 56 -6.14 -11.17 -2.52
C PHE A 56 -6.70 -12.31 -1.69
N SER A 57 -7.57 -12.01 -0.73
CA SER A 57 -8.22 -13.04 0.10
C SER A 57 -9.42 -13.68 -0.59
N GLY A 58 -9.93 -13.09 -1.66
CA GLY A 58 -11.06 -13.62 -2.43
C GLY A 58 -12.35 -13.70 -1.60
N ASP A 59 -12.64 -12.66 -0.82
CA ASP A 59 -13.78 -12.64 0.08
C ASP A 59 -14.53 -11.30 0.07
N ILE A 60 -15.74 -11.32 0.56
CA ILE A 60 -16.58 -10.14 0.80
C ILE A 60 -16.78 -10.01 2.31
N HIS A 61 -16.46 -8.88 2.82
CA HIS A 61 -16.70 -8.47 4.21
C HIS A 61 -17.88 -7.51 4.27
N VAL A 62 -18.67 -7.62 5.31
CA VAL A 62 -19.84 -6.76 5.52
C VAL A 62 -19.74 -6.11 6.89
N ALA A 63 -19.83 -4.80 6.92
CA ALA A 63 -19.91 -4.05 8.17
C ALA A 63 -21.36 -3.97 8.63
N LYS A 64 -21.54 -4.34 9.90
CA LYS A 64 -22.74 -4.08 10.66
C LYS A 64 -22.33 -3.26 11.88
N GLY A 65 -22.56 -1.94 11.80
CA GLY A 65 -21.96 -1.01 12.77
C GLY A 65 -20.44 -0.91 12.55
N ASP A 66 -19.68 -1.06 13.62
CA ASP A 66 -18.22 -0.88 13.61
C ASP A 66 -17.43 -2.18 13.38
N VAL A 67 -18.08 -3.28 13.02
CA VAL A 67 -17.42 -4.59 12.85
C VAL A 67 -17.61 -5.11 11.44
N PHE A 68 -16.51 -5.58 10.85
CA PHE A 68 -16.53 -6.26 9.57
C PHE A 68 -16.45 -7.78 9.75
N ASP A 69 -17.45 -8.49 9.27
CA ASP A 69 -17.50 -9.94 9.23
C ASP A 69 -17.36 -10.48 7.82
N VAL A 70 -16.69 -11.61 7.65
CA VAL A 70 -16.65 -12.34 6.38
C VAL A 70 -18.02 -12.89 6.07
N GLN A 71 -18.64 -12.41 5.00
CA GLN A 71 -19.95 -12.89 4.57
C GLN A 71 -19.86 -13.97 3.49
N ARG A 72 -18.84 -13.90 2.63
CA ARG A 72 -18.72 -14.84 1.53
C ARG A 72 -17.27 -14.97 1.07
N LYS A 73 -16.84 -16.21 0.89
CA LYS A 73 -15.63 -16.53 0.11
C LYS A 73 -16.02 -16.72 -1.34
N LEU A 74 -15.30 -16.08 -2.25
CA LEU A 74 -15.56 -16.11 -3.68
C LEU A 74 -14.85 -17.26 -4.40
N GLY A 75 -14.03 -18.02 -3.67
CA GLY A 75 -13.31 -19.17 -4.22
C GLY A 75 -12.13 -18.80 -5.13
N ASN A 76 -11.82 -17.52 -5.27
CA ASN A 76 -10.66 -17.08 -6.03
C ASN A 76 -9.39 -17.29 -5.22
N ASN A 77 -8.51 -18.18 -5.68
CA ASN A 77 -7.22 -18.43 -5.05
C ASN A 77 -6.09 -17.75 -5.84
N MET A 78 -6.08 -16.43 -5.85
CA MET A 78 -5.03 -15.66 -6.51
C MET A 78 -3.63 -15.96 -5.96
N LEU A 79 -3.55 -16.36 -4.69
CA LEU A 79 -2.29 -16.66 -4.03
C LEU A 79 -1.71 -18.03 -4.39
N ALA A 80 -2.43 -18.83 -5.20
CA ALA A 80 -1.92 -20.11 -5.67
C ALA A 80 -0.77 -19.97 -6.70
N SER A 81 -0.76 -18.88 -7.47
CA SER A 81 0.31 -18.63 -8.44
C SER A 81 1.41 -17.73 -7.85
N ALA A 82 2.62 -17.83 -8.40
CA ALA A 82 3.73 -16.94 -8.03
C ALA A 82 3.41 -15.48 -8.35
N GLU A 83 2.79 -15.23 -9.51
CA GLU A 83 2.37 -13.88 -9.93
C GLU A 83 1.34 -13.29 -8.96
N GLY A 84 0.39 -14.09 -8.49
CA GLY A 84 -0.62 -13.65 -7.52
C GLY A 84 0.01 -13.30 -6.16
N ARG A 85 0.96 -14.12 -5.68
CA ARG A 85 1.72 -13.82 -4.46
C ARG A 85 2.59 -12.57 -4.65
N GLY A 86 3.32 -12.48 -5.77
CA GLY A 86 4.12 -11.30 -6.11
C GLY A 86 3.30 -10.02 -6.16
N ASN A 87 2.09 -10.07 -6.75
CA ASN A 87 1.17 -8.96 -6.78
C ASN A 87 0.71 -8.56 -5.35
N MET A 88 0.45 -9.53 -4.48
CA MET A 88 0.13 -9.24 -3.08
C MET A 88 1.30 -8.54 -2.39
N TYR A 89 2.51 -9.07 -2.49
CA TYR A 89 3.70 -8.47 -1.87
C TYR A 89 4.02 -7.07 -2.40
N PHE A 90 3.78 -6.85 -3.69
CA PHE A 90 3.96 -5.54 -4.31
C PHE A 90 3.09 -4.45 -3.65
N HIS A 91 1.93 -4.83 -3.11
CA HIS A 91 0.99 -3.93 -2.44
C HIS A 91 1.04 -4.02 -0.90
N ASP A 92 1.88 -4.88 -0.35
CA ASP A 92 1.94 -5.12 1.09
C ASP A 92 2.98 -4.21 1.77
N ALA A 93 2.48 -3.19 2.48
CA ALA A 93 3.33 -2.28 3.22
C ALA A 93 4.00 -2.93 4.45
N THR A 94 3.51 -4.09 4.92
CA THR A 94 4.11 -4.78 6.07
C THR A 94 5.51 -5.33 5.78
N LEU A 95 5.91 -5.40 4.51
CA LEU A 95 7.28 -5.71 4.11
C LEU A 95 8.27 -4.59 4.44
N GLY A 96 7.79 -3.37 4.60
CA GLY A 96 8.60 -2.19 4.91
C GLY A 96 8.65 -1.89 6.41
N PHE A 97 9.61 -1.05 6.79
CA PHE A 97 9.74 -0.57 8.15
C PHE A 97 8.46 0.12 8.61
N GLN A 98 7.87 -0.35 9.71
CA GLN A 98 6.63 0.17 10.29
C GLN A 98 5.42 0.23 9.33
N GLY A 99 5.44 -0.50 8.21
CA GLY A 99 4.35 -0.49 7.25
C GLY A 99 4.15 0.85 6.54
N TRP A 100 5.17 1.69 6.43
CA TRP A 100 5.04 3.07 5.96
C TRP A 100 4.73 3.18 4.47
N GLN A 101 5.20 2.22 3.65
CA GLN A 101 4.91 2.17 2.22
C GLN A 101 5.11 0.77 1.65
N SER A 102 4.53 0.53 0.49
CA SER A 102 4.76 -0.65 -0.35
C SER A 102 5.42 -0.25 -1.68
N CYS A 103 5.78 -1.21 -2.51
CA CYS A 103 6.25 -0.94 -3.87
C CYS A 103 5.23 -0.12 -4.67
N ALA A 104 3.94 -0.45 -4.53
CA ALA A 104 2.85 0.25 -5.20
C ALA A 104 2.70 1.72 -4.79
N SER A 105 3.28 2.15 -3.66
CA SER A 105 3.24 3.56 -3.23
C SER A 105 3.99 4.48 -4.19
N CYS A 106 5.14 4.02 -4.72
CA CYS A 106 5.93 4.76 -5.69
C CYS A 106 5.70 4.28 -7.13
N HIS A 107 5.26 3.03 -7.32
CA HIS A 107 5.00 2.43 -8.62
C HIS A 107 3.50 2.07 -8.79
N PRO A 108 2.60 3.08 -8.81
CA PRO A 108 1.16 2.85 -8.95
C PRO A 108 0.80 2.36 -10.36
N ASN A 109 -0.51 2.11 -10.58
CA ASN A 109 -1.08 1.83 -11.89
C ASN A 109 -0.34 0.70 -12.63
N ASP A 110 -0.32 -0.48 -12.04
CA ASP A 110 0.33 -1.67 -12.59
C ASP A 110 1.85 -1.49 -12.81
N ALA A 111 2.54 -1.10 -11.74
CA ALA A 111 4.00 -0.95 -11.70
C ALA A 111 4.57 0.15 -12.64
N ARG A 112 3.81 1.19 -12.87
CA ARG A 112 4.27 2.37 -13.62
C ARG A 112 5.07 3.33 -12.72
N ALA A 113 4.94 4.60 -12.90
CA ALA A 113 5.60 5.64 -12.12
C ALA A 113 4.56 6.62 -11.58
N ASP A 114 4.82 7.17 -10.40
CA ASP A 114 3.98 8.18 -9.76
C ASP A 114 4.23 9.60 -10.28
N GLY A 115 5.30 9.79 -11.05
CA GLY A 115 5.71 11.10 -11.55
C GLY A 115 6.44 11.98 -10.53
N LEU A 116 6.73 11.45 -9.35
CA LEU A 116 7.38 12.18 -8.26
C LEU A 116 8.89 11.91 -8.21
N ASN A 117 9.59 12.79 -7.51
CA ASN A 117 10.99 12.61 -7.13
C ASN A 117 11.05 12.25 -5.65
N TRP A 118 11.75 11.18 -5.35
CA TRP A 118 11.95 10.69 -4.00
C TRP A 118 13.42 10.77 -3.60
N ASP A 119 13.67 11.36 -2.44
CA ASP A 119 14.96 11.29 -1.77
C ASP A 119 14.81 10.45 -0.51
N LEU A 120 15.15 9.19 -0.62
CA LEU A 120 15.02 8.22 0.47
C LEU A 120 16.26 8.18 1.37
N LEU A 121 17.27 9.03 1.10
CA LEU A 121 18.55 9.10 1.85
C LEU A 121 19.26 7.74 2.00
N ASN A 122 18.90 6.77 1.18
CA ASN A 122 19.43 5.41 1.24
C ASN A 122 20.90 5.30 0.81
N ASP A 123 21.43 6.35 0.19
CA ASP A 123 22.84 6.52 -0.15
C ASP A 123 23.57 7.52 0.76
N GLY A 124 22.88 8.06 1.77
CA GLY A 124 23.44 9.01 2.74
C GLY A 124 23.58 10.43 2.23
N LEU A 125 23.15 10.72 1.02
CA LEU A 125 23.21 12.04 0.38
C LEU A 125 21.85 12.48 -0.08
N GLY A 126 21.60 13.79 -0.08
CA GLY A 126 20.43 14.37 -0.74
C GLY A 126 20.51 14.16 -2.24
N ASN A 127 19.81 13.17 -2.75
CA ASN A 127 19.88 12.76 -4.17
C ASN A 127 18.49 12.33 -4.66
N PRO A 128 17.60 13.28 -4.92
CA PRO A 128 16.25 13.00 -5.40
C PRO A 128 16.29 12.23 -6.72
N LYS A 129 15.53 11.15 -6.77
CA LYS A 129 15.41 10.27 -7.91
C LYS A 129 13.97 10.21 -8.39
N ASN A 130 13.78 10.39 -9.68
CA ASN A 130 12.48 10.21 -10.30
C ASN A 130 12.12 8.72 -10.33
N THR A 131 10.91 8.39 -9.91
CA THR A 131 10.38 7.02 -9.99
C THR A 131 10.36 6.55 -11.45
N LYS A 132 10.89 5.37 -11.69
CA LYS A 132 10.89 4.73 -13.02
C LYS A 132 9.80 3.68 -13.12
N SER A 133 9.26 3.49 -14.32
CA SER A 133 8.36 2.37 -14.61
C SER A 133 9.09 1.05 -14.43
N LEU A 134 8.45 0.08 -13.81
CA LEU A 134 8.94 -1.29 -13.69
C LEU A 134 8.47 -2.20 -14.83
N LEU A 135 7.64 -1.67 -15.74
CA LEU A 135 7.14 -2.43 -16.88
C LEU A 135 8.30 -2.99 -17.70
N LEU A 136 8.28 -4.31 -17.88
CA LEU A 136 9.29 -5.05 -18.64
C LEU A 136 10.73 -4.92 -18.11
N SER A 137 10.94 -4.43 -16.89
CA SER A 137 12.29 -4.27 -16.30
C SER A 137 13.07 -5.59 -16.26
N HIS A 138 12.37 -6.73 -16.10
CA HIS A 138 12.97 -8.07 -16.16
C HIS A 138 13.54 -8.43 -17.54
N ARG A 139 13.14 -7.72 -18.60
CA ARG A 139 13.61 -7.94 -19.99
C ARG A 139 14.69 -6.95 -20.42
N THR A 140 15.00 -5.98 -19.58
CA THR A 140 15.93 -4.90 -19.91
C THR A 140 17.04 -4.75 -18.85
N PRO A 141 17.78 -5.83 -18.53
CA PRO A 141 18.93 -5.69 -17.64
C PRO A 141 20.05 -4.89 -18.33
N PRO A 142 20.93 -4.23 -17.53
CA PRO A 142 20.91 -4.10 -16.09
C PRO A 142 19.85 -3.11 -15.60
N CYS A 143 19.42 -3.25 -14.35
CA CYS A 143 18.38 -2.43 -13.74
C CYS A 143 18.94 -1.21 -12.98
N MET A 144 18.03 -0.27 -12.63
CA MET A 144 18.29 1.04 -12.06
C MET A 144 18.87 2.04 -13.09
N VAL A 145 18.79 3.33 -12.72
CA VAL A 145 19.24 4.44 -13.61
C VAL A 145 20.70 4.30 -14.09
N THR A 146 21.56 3.83 -13.21
CA THR A 146 22.99 3.66 -13.50
C THR A 146 23.38 2.22 -13.85
N GLY A 147 22.40 1.32 -13.99
CA GLY A 147 22.66 -0.08 -14.31
C GLY A 147 23.40 -0.86 -13.21
N ILE A 148 23.32 -0.41 -11.97
CA ILE A 148 24.08 -1.00 -10.83
C ILE A 148 23.52 -2.33 -10.31
N ARG A 149 22.35 -2.77 -10.82
CA ARG A 149 21.76 -4.07 -10.49
C ARG A 149 21.71 -4.95 -11.72
N ALA A 150 22.29 -6.12 -11.61
CA ALA A 150 22.47 -7.02 -12.76
C ALA A 150 21.14 -7.46 -13.41
N ASN A 151 20.09 -7.60 -12.60
CA ASN A 151 18.76 -8.02 -13.05
C ASN A 151 17.65 -7.49 -12.14
N ALA A 152 16.40 -7.78 -12.48
CA ALA A 152 15.23 -7.33 -11.75
C ALA A 152 15.13 -7.95 -10.35
N GLU A 153 15.49 -9.20 -10.19
CA GLU A 153 15.45 -9.91 -8.91
C GLU A 153 16.38 -9.25 -7.88
N ILE A 154 17.61 -8.93 -8.29
CA ILE A 154 18.56 -8.20 -7.43
C ILE A 154 18.04 -6.79 -7.13
N ALA A 155 17.40 -6.14 -8.08
CA ALA A 155 16.81 -4.82 -7.89
C ALA A 155 15.65 -4.87 -6.87
N VAL A 156 14.76 -5.87 -6.96
CA VAL A 156 13.65 -6.07 -6.01
C VAL A 156 14.17 -6.31 -4.59
N ARG A 157 15.12 -7.24 -4.41
CA ARG A 157 15.73 -7.51 -3.11
C ARG A 157 16.37 -6.25 -2.51
N SER A 158 17.05 -5.47 -3.34
CA SER A 158 17.64 -4.20 -2.92
C SER A 158 16.57 -3.17 -2.55
N GLY A 159 15.46 -3.13 -3.27
CA GLY A 159 14.32 -2.27 -2.97
C GLY A 159 13.71 -2.59 -1.62
N ILE A 160 13.45 -3.87 -1.33
CA ILE A 160 12.92 -4.31 -0.04
C ILE A 160 13.87 -3.92 1.10
N LYS A 161 15.17 -4.17 0.93
CA LYS A 161 16.16 -3.91 1.98
C LYS A 161 16.45 -2.42 2.20
N TYR A 162 16.64 -1.66 1.13
CA TYR A 162 17.20 -0.31 1.20
C TYR A 162 16.20 0.81 0.92
N ILE A 163 15.06 0.51 0.30
CA ILE A 163 14.01 1.49 0.00
C ILE A 163 12.83 1.33 0.96
N LEU A 164 12.40 0.10 1.21
CA LEU A 164 11.36 -0.18 2.20
C LEU A 164 11.94 -0.29 3.62
N PHE A 165 13.26 -0.32 3.77
CA PHE A 165 13.97 -0.47 5.05
C PHE A 165 13.51 -1.69 5.85
N ALA A 166 13.33 -2.82 5.19
CA ALA A 166 12.95 -4.07 5.85
C ALA A 166 14.03 -4.49 6.85
N VAL A 167 13.64 -4.68 8.11
CA VAL A 167 14.56 -5.10 9.19
C VAL A 167 14.90 -6.58 9.07
N THR A 168 13.94 -7.38 8.65
CA THR A 168 14.13 -8.80 8.36
C THR A 168 14.00 -8.98 6.85
N PRO A 169 15.04 -9.44 6.14
CA PRO A 169 14.87 -9.74 4.72
C PRO A 169 13.83 -10.85 4.60
N PRO A 170 12.69 -10.58 3.98
CA PRO A 170 11.66 -11.59 3.85
C PRO A 170 12.15 -12.71 2.92
N SER A 171 11.82 -13.94 3.26
CA SER A 171 11.84 -15.09 2.34
C SER A 171 11.07 -14.82 1.05
N VAL A 172 10.20 -13.85 1.09
CA VAL A 172 9.42 -13.26 0.00
C VAL A 172 10.25 -12.77 -1.19
N ALA A 173 11.50 -12.39 -1.00
CA ALA A 173 12.35 -11.95 -2.09
C ALA A 173 12.80 -13.11 -3.01
N ASP A 174 12.52 -14.34 -2.60
CA ASP A 174 12.88 -15.55 -3.34
C ASP A 174 11.67 -16.16 -4.09
N ASP A 175 10.46 -15.65 -3.88
CA ASP A 175 9.25 -15.94 -4.63
C ASP A 175 9.10 -14.94 -5.80
#